data_e8c4fc317e978cdc943d38328b7b1b60
#
_entry.id   e8c4fc317e978cdc943d38328b7b1b60
#
_cell.length_a   1.000
_cell.length_b   1.000
_cell.length_c   1.000
_cell.angle_alpha   90.00
_cell.angle_beta   90.00
_cell.angle_gamma   90.00
#
_symmetry.space_group_name_H-M   'P 1'
#
loop_
_entity.id
_entity.type
_entity.pdbx_description
1 polymer ?
#
loop_
_entity_poly.entity_id
_entity_poly.type
_entity_poly.pdbx_seq_one_letter_code
_entity_poly.pdbx_strand_id
1 'polypeptide(L)'
;MNPADTAWIIVATALVLFMSLPGLALFYGGLVRGRNVLSVFMQVYSIAALMSVLWLAFGYTIAFGSGTSGYWGGLEKAFLMGVDADSLSGTLPEILFFAFQMTFAVITPALIVGAYVERVGFGFVLVFSGLWMLLCYAPVVHWIWGGGFLADGGIFGDTGTRDFAGGIVVHETAGLAALLIAIFLGPRKNRSVPPHNPGYVMIGAGMLWVGWFGFNGGSQLAADGGAAMALTVTHISAATASLTWAAWEKFKYGKASLVGIVTGTIAGLASITPASGFVSPIEALIIGAIAGVLCQEAVNLIRNTLKIDDTLDVFAVHGVGGIFGTLMIAAFGQGTWTAQVGALIIVGIYTAVVSVVLIKVVSAITPLRVDLETETNGLDLSVHGERAYDLNS
;
A
#
# COMPACT_ATOMS: atom_id res chain seq x y z
N MET A 1 1.34 -29.64 -7.00
CA MET A 1 1.79 -28.43 -7.75
C MET A 1 1.01 -28.33 -9.05
N ASN A 2 0.41 -27.17 -9.33
CA ASN A 2 -0.29 -26.89 -10.59
C ASN A 2 0.61 -25.99 -11.48
N PRO A 3 1.03 -26.42 -12.67
CA PRO A 3 1.92 -25.64 -13.53
C PRO A 3 1.32 -24.33 -14.03
N ALA A 4 0.00 -24.26 -14.28
CA ALA A 4 -0.66 -23.04 -14.74
C ALA A 4 -0.70 -21.99 -13.61
N ASP A 5 -1.08 -22.41 -12.41
CA ASP A 5 -1.07 -21.53 -11.22
C ASP A 5 0.34 -21.02 -10.94
N THR A 6 1.34 -21.92 -11.01
CA THR A 6 2.76 -21.57 -10.82
C THR A 6 3.21 -20.52 -11.83
N ALA A 7 2.92 -20.71 -13.12
CA ALA A 7 3.28 -19.75 -14.16
C ALA A 7 2.61 -18.39 -13.95
N TRP A 8 1.32 -18.40 -13.59
CA TRP A 8 0.59 -17.16 -13.32
C TRP A 8 1.19 -16.40 -12.13
N ILE A 9 1.48 -17.07 -11.02
CA ILE A 9 2.01 -16.41 -9.83
C ILE A 9 3.46 -15.94 -10.01
N ILE A 10 4.27 -16.58 -10.85
CA ILE A 10 5.58 -16.03 -11.26
C ILE A 10 5.39 -14.68 -11.96
N VAL A 11 4.46 -14.59 -12.92
CA VAL A 11 4.15 -13.34 -13.62
C VAL A 11 3.58 -12.31 -12.67
N ALA A 12 2.61 -12.68 -11.82
CA ALA A 12 2.01 -11.79 -10.84
C ALA A 12 3.06 -11.21 -9.86
N THR A 13 3.98 -12.05 -9.38
CA THR A 13 5.11 -11.62 -8.52
C THR A 13 5.97 -10.56 -9.21
N ALA A 14 6.33 -10.78 -10.47
CA ALA A 14 7.10 -9.82 -11.25
C ALA A 14 6.32 -8.51 -11.45
N LEU A 15 5.03 -8.57 -11.74
CA LEU A 15 4.17 -7.40 -11.92
C LEU A 15 4.04 -6.57 -10.63
N VAL A 16 3.89 -7.21 -9.46
CA VAL A 16 3.80 -6.48 -8.17
C VAL A 16 5.14 -5.87 -7.78
N LEU A 17 6.26 -6.55 -8.03
CA LEU A 17 7.57 -5.94 -7.81
C LEU A 17 7.81 -4.76 -8.77
N PHE A 18 7.41 -4.89 -10.04
CA PHE A 18 7.49 -3.83 -11.03
C PHE A 18 6.66 -2.59 -10.64
N MET A 19 5.44 -2.77 -10.12
CA MET A 19 4.68 -1.61 -9.65
C MET A 19 5.33 -0.94 -8.43
N SER A 20 6.01 -1.70 -7.58
CA SER A 20 6.65 -1.19 -6.37
C SER A 20 7.93 -0.41 -6.67
N LEU A 21 8.85 -0.98 -7.43
CA LEU A 21 10.16 -0.36 -7.67
C LEU A 21 10.10 0.81 -8.67
N PRO A 22 9.83 0.61 -9.98
CA PRO A 22 9.74 1.76 -10.87
C PRO A 22 8.40 2.51 -10.76
N GLY A 23 7.28 1.80 -10.60
CA GLY A 23 5.96 2.41 -10.62
C GLY A 23 5.75 3.42 -9.50
N LEU A 24 5.85 2.99 -8.25
CA LEU A 24 5.66 3.85 -7.08
C LEU A 24 6.75 4.92 -6.97
N ALA A 25 8.01 4.57 -7.27
CA ALA A 25 9.10 5.53 -7.25
C ALA A 25 8.85 6.69 -8.24
N LEU A 26 8.48 6.41 -9.48
CA LEU A 26 8.17 7.44 -10.48
C LEU A 26 6.91 8.22 -10.12
N PHE A 27 5.86 7.55 -9.66
CA PHE A 27 4.62 8.22 -9.25
C PHE A 27 4.89 9.24 -8.14
N TYR A 28 5.55 8.83 -7.05
CA TYR A 28 5.89 9.72 -5.95
C TYR A 28 6.99 10.73 -6.32
N GLY A 29 8.03 10.26 -7.01
CA GLY A 29 9.14 11.10 -7.43
C GLY A 29 8.72 12.25 -8.34
N GLY A 30 7.74 12.04 -9.22
CA GLY A 30 7.18 13.09 -10.07
C GLY A 30 6.37 14.16 -9.31
N LEU A 31 5.81 13.81 -8.15
CA LEU A 31 4.98 14.70 -7.33
C LEU A 31 5.79 15.62 -6.40
N VAL A 32 7.02 15.25 -6.03
CA VAL A 32 7.88 16.05 -5.17
C VAL A 32 8.64 17.14 -5.93
N ARG A 33 9.37 18.00 -5.22
CA ARG A 33 10.28 18.97 -5.86
C ARG A 33 11.45 18.25 -6.51
N GLY A 34 11.96 18.79 -7.64
CA GLY A 34 13.06 18.21 -8.41
C GLY A 34 14.36 17.92 -7.62
N ARG A 35 14.56 18.57 -6.47
CA ARG A 35 15.68 18.38 -5.56
C ARG A 35 15.46 17.30 -4.49
N ASN A 36 14.34 16.56 -4.57
CA ASN A 36 13.96 15.49 -3.63
C ASN A 36 13.60 14.18 -4.37
N VAL A 37 13.82 14.11 -5.68
CA VAL A 37 13.45 12.95 -6.51
C VAL A 37 14.25 11.72 -6.14
N LEU A 38 15.60 11.88 -6.05
CA LEU A 38 16.48 10.77 -5.71
C LEU A 38 16.28 10.31 -4.28
N SER A 39 15.95 11.23 -3.36
CA SER A 39 15.59 10.87 -1.99
C SER A 39 14.37 9.95 -1.94
N VAL A 40 13.33 10.23 -2.75
CA VAL A 40 12.17 9.34 -2.87
C VAL A 40 12.56 7.98 -3.44
N PHE A 41 13.35 7.97 -4.52
CA PHE A 41 13.83 6.73 -5.14
C PHE A 41 14.65 5.89 -4.17
N MET A 42 15.58 6.54 -3.44
CA MET A 42 16.39 5.88 -2.40
C MET A 42 15.52 5.29 -1.28
N GLN A 43 14.48 6.00 -0.83
CA GLN A 43 13.57 5.49 0.19
C GLN A 43 12.82 4.25 -0.32
N VAL A 44 12.19 4.31 -1.50
CA VAL A 44 11.43 3.19 -2.07
C VAL A 44 12.34 1.97 -2.32
N TYR A 45 13.52 2.18 -2.91
CA TYR A 45 14.46 1.11 -3.23
C TYR A 45 15.06 0.46 -1.98
N SER A 46 15.44 1.27 -1.00
CA SER A 46 16.00 0.77 0.26
C SER A 46 14.96 0.03 1.10
N ILE A 47 13.71 0.50 1.12
CA ILE A 47 12.60 -0.22 1.74
C ILE A 47 12.43 -1.58 1.04
N ALA A 48 12.39 -1.61 -0.28
CA ALA A 48 12.23 -2.88 -1.00
C ALA A 48 13.33 -3.89 -0.66
N ALA A 49 14.58 -3.46 -0.66
CA ALA A 49 15.71 -4.31 -0.30
C ALA A 49 15.63 -4.79 1.16
N LEU A 50 15.37 -3.86 2.09
CA LEU A 50 15.28 -4.19 3.51
C LEU A 50 14.11 -5.12 3.82
N MET A 51 12.93 -4.85 3.26
CA MET A 51 11.75 -5.70 3.47
C MET A 51 11.96 -7.10 2.93
N SER A 52 12.61 -7.26 1.77
CA SER A 52 12.91 -8.58 1.21
C SER A 52 13.78 -9.42 2.16
N VAL A 53 14.80 -8.81 2.76
CA VAL A 53 15.66 -9.50 3.74
C VAL A 53 14.91 -9.80 5.04
N LEU A 54 14.16 -8.85 5.58
CA LEU A 54 13.40 -9.04 6.82
C LEU A 54 12.22 -10.02 6.63
N TRP A 55 11.62 -10.05 5.44
CA TRP A 55 10.58 -11.03 5.10
C TRP A 55 11.14 -12.45 5.10
N LEU A 56 12.32 -12.66 4.50
CA LEU A 56 13.03 -13.94 4.58
C LEU A 56 13.36 -14.31 6.03
N ALA A 57 13.89 -13.37 6.79
CA ALA A 57 14.36 -13.65 8.14
C ALA A 57 13.21 -13.97 9.11
N PHE A 58 12.16 -13.14 9.14
CA PHE A 58 11.11 -13.23 10.16
C PHE A 58 9.70 -12.93 9.65
N GLY A 59 9.53 -12.06 8.65
CA GLY A 59 8.21 -11.60 8.23
C GLY A 59 7.31 -12.73 7.76
N TYR A 60 7.85 -13.62 6.93
CA TYR A 60 7.09 -14.76 6.40
C TYR A 60 6.60 -15.70 7.50
N THR A 61 7.47 -16.06 8.44
CA THR A 61 7.10 -16.98 9.53
C THR A 61 6.10 -16.35 10.50
N ILE A 62 6.20 -15.04 10.77
CA ILE A 62 5.19 -14.32 11.60
C ILE A 62 3.83 -14.33 10.90
N ALA A 63 3.79 -14.15 9.58
CA ALA A 63 2.58 -14.07 8.78
C ALA A 63 1.95 -15.44 8.49
N PHE A 64 2.75 -16.42 8.06
CA PHE A 64 2.29 -17.69 7.49
C PHE A 64 2.90 -18.94 8.13
N GLY A 65 3.54 -18.80 9.28
CA GLY A 65 3.98 -19.95 10.06
C GLY A 65 2.81 -20.74 10.62
N SER A 66 3.07 -22.00 10.98
CA SER A 66 2.08 -22.96 11.49
C SER A 66 1.85 -22.89 13.01
N GLY A 67 2.26 -21.79 13.65
CA GLY A 67 2.04 -21.56 15.07
C GLY A 67 0.57 -21.66 15.47
N THR A 68 0.32 -22.18 16.67
CA THR A 68 -1.06 -22.39 17.18
C THR A 68 -1.72 -21.11 17.71
N SER A 69 -0.99 -19.98 17.73
CA SER A 69 -1.50 -18.70 18.19
C SER A 69 -2.32 -18.03 17.09
N GLY A 70 -3.54 -17.62 17.37
CA GLY A 70 -4.34 -16.78 16.47
C GLY A 70 -3.76 -15.37 16.24
N TYR A 71 -2.68 -15.00 16.92
CA TYR A 71 -2.08 -13.65 16.89
C TYR A 71 -0.81 -13.54 16.05
N TRP A 72 -0.09 -14.64 15.83
CA TRP A 72 1.13 -14.70 15.00
C TRP A 72 1.48 -16.13 14.63
N GLY A 73 2.16 -16.32 13.49
CA GLY A 73 2.46 -17.63 12.91
C GLY A 73 3.62 -18.39 13.56
N GLY A 74 4.35 -17.80 14.53
CA GLY A 74 5.50 -18.45 15.16
C GLY A 74 6.84 -18.13 14.48
N LEU A 75 7.87 -18.94 14.75
CA LEU A 75 9.23 -18.76 14.23
C LEU A 75 9.80 -19.97 13.48
N GLU A 76 9.01 -21.03 13.34
CA GLU A 76 9.46 -22.30 12.78
C GLU A 76 9.88 -22.23 11.29
N LYS A 77 9.36 -21.26 10.55
CA LYS A 77 9.73 -20.99 9.16
C LYS A 77 10.71 -19.81 8.99
N ALA A 78 11.33 -19.33 10.08
CA ALA A 78 12.32 -18.27 10.00
C ALA A 78 13.45 -18.68 9.02
N PHE A 79 13.88 -17.75 8.17
CA PHE A 79 14.85 -18.02 7.08
C PHE A 79 14.40 -19.13 6.13
N LEU A 80 13.09 -19.36 5.97
CA LEU A 80 12.48 -20.45 5.20
C LEU A 80 12.93 -21.85 5.67
N MET A 81 13.25 -22.02 6.95
CA MET A 81 13.56 -23.34 7.49
C MET A 81 12.42 -24.30 7.23
N GLY A 82 12.74 -25.49 6.70
CA GLY A 82 11.76 -26.51 6.37
C GLY A 82 10.99 -26.29 5.05
N VAL A 83 11.30 -25.23 4.31
CA VAL A 83 10.74 -24.98 2.97
C VAL A 83 11.77 -25.36 1.92
N ASP A 84 11.42 -26.31 1.06
CA ASP A 84 12.25 -26.79 -0.07
C ASP A 84 11.51 -26.62 -1.40
N ALA A 85 12.09 -27.11 -2.49
CA ALA A 85 11.53 -27.00 -3.83
C ALA A 85 10.21 -27.77 -4.03
N ASP A 86 9.96 -28.79 -3.21
CA ASP A 86 8.77 -29.65 -3.27
C ASP A 86 7.69 -29.24 -2.25
N SER A 87 8.02 -28.34 -1.33
CA SER A 87 7.07 -27.80 -0.34
C SER A 87 5.95 -27.03 -1.04
N LEU A 88 4.70 -27.25 -0.62
CA LEU A 88 3.51 -26.67 -1.24
C LEU A 88 2.74 -25.78 -0.28
N SER A 89 2.24 -24.66 -0.81
CA SER A 89 1.18 -23.85 -0.22
C SER A 89 -0.03 -23.89 -1.18
N GLY A 90 -1.04 -24.68 -0.84
CA GLY A 90 -2.14 -24.97 -1.75
C GLY A 90 -1.65 -25.70 -3.03
N THR A 91 -1.89 -25.11 -4.20
CA THR A 91 -1.46 -25.64 -5.50
C THR A 91 -0.08 -25.14 -5.94
N LEU A 92 0.52 -24.18 -5.20
CA LEU A 92 1.76 -23.50 -5.55
C LEU A 92 2.97 -24.09 -4.82
N PRO A 93 4.19 -24.04 -5.41
CA PRO A 93 5.40 -24.15 -4.62
C PRO A 93 5.41 -23.13 -3.49
N GLU A 94 5.69 -23.54 -2.26
CA GLU A 94 5.68 -22.62 -1.11
C GLU A 94 6.71 -21.50 -1.25
N ILE A 95 7.84 -21.77 -1.87
CA ILE A 95 8.86 -20.76 -2.18
C ILE A 95 8.32 -19.65 -3.11
N LEU A 96 7.40 -19.96 -4.02
CA LEU A 96 6.77 -19.00 -4.89
C LEU A 96 5.68 -18.20 -4.14
N PHE A 97 4.90 -18.87 -3.30
CA PHE A 97 3.96 -18.18 -2.40
C PHE A 97 4.68 -17.18 -1.50
N PHE A 98 5.82 -17.60 -0.90
CA PHE A 98 6.71 -16.70 -0.16
C PHE A 98 7.12 -15.48 -1.00
N ALA A 99 7.58 -15.69 -2.24
CA ALA A 99 8.05 -14.61 -3.11
C ALA A 99 6.91 -13.65 -3.51
N PHE A 100 5.72 -14.17 -3.77
CA PHE A 100 4.54 -13.38 -4.06
C PHE A 100 4.14 -12.50 -2.86
N GLN A 101 4.01 -13.10 -1.69
CA GLN A 101 3.67 -12.39 -0.45
C GLN A 101 4.76 -11.39 -0.02
N MET A 102 6.04 -11.65 -0.33
CA MET A 102 7.14 -10.72 -0.13
C MET A 102 6.89 -9.39 -0.86
N THR A 103 6.32 -9.41 -2.06
CA THR A 103 6.08 -8.19 -2.82
C THR A 103 5.05 -7.27 -2.14
N PHE A 104 4.10 -7.83 -1.40
CA PHE A 104 3.15 -7.09 -0.56
C PHE A 104 3.83 -6.51 0.69
N ALA A 105 4.72 -7.27 1.33
CA ALA A 105 5.54 -6.78 2.44
C ALA A 105 6.50 -5.64 2.00
N VAL A 106 6.89 -5.61 0.73
CA VAL A 106 7.69 -4.54 0.13
C VAL A 106 6.86 -3.28 -0.09
N ILE A 107 5.71 -3.41 -0.77
CA ILE A 107 4.96 -2.23 -1.19
C ILE A 107 4.26 -1.54 -0.01
N THR A 108 3.78 -2.28 0.99
CA THR A 108 2.96 -1.72 2.07
C THR A 108 3.70 -0.62 2.85
N PRO A 109 4.91 -0.82 3.40
CA PRO A 109 5.65 0.28 4.01
C PRO A 109 6.16 1.32 2.99
N ALA A 110 6.38 0.94 1.72
CA ALA A 110 6.75 1.89 0.68
C ALA A 110 5.64 2.91 0.37
N LEU A 111 4.36 2.53 0.52
CA LEU A 111 3.24 3.48 0.39
C LEU A 111 3.32 4.61 1.42
N ILE A 112 3.78 4.33 2.63
CA ILE A 112 3.89 5.31 3.72
C ILE A 112 4.83 6.47 3.35
N VAL A 113 5.81 6.22 2.47
CA VAL A 113 6.78 7.22 1.97
C VAL A 113 6.09 8.49 1.50
N GLY A 114 4.96 8.36 0.80
CA GLY A 114 4.23 9.50 0.25
C GLY A 114 3.81 10.54 1.30
N ALA A 115 3.59 10.14 2.55
CA ALA A 115 3.13 11.05 3.60
C ALA A 115 4.21 11.98 4.15
N TYR A 116 5.49 11.58 4.08
CA TYR A 116 6.58 12.25 4.78
C TYR A 116 7.73 12.73 3.90
N VAL A 117 7.62 12.54 2.58
CA VAL A 117 8.65 13.01 1.62
C VAL A 117 9.04 14.47 1.86
N GLU A 118 10.25 14.82 1.41
CA GLU A 118 10.84 16.16 1.45
C GLU A 118 11.33 16.65 2.82
N ARG A 119 11.03 15.93 3.94
CA ARG A 119 11.38 16.39 5.29
C ARG A 119 11.76 15.30 6.30
N VAL A 120 11.62 14.04 5.97
CA VAL A 120 11.90 12.92 6.88
C VAL A 120 13.39 12.56 6.88
N GLY A 121 13.91 12.12 8.04
CA GLY A 121 15.26 11.56 8.16
C GLY A 121 15.36 10.18 7.52
N PHE A 122 16.35 9.93 6.66
CA PHE A 122 16.48 8.65 5.95
C PHE A 122 16.69 7.45 6.90
N GLY A 123 17.47 7.64 7.97
CA GLY A 123 17.63 6.60 9.00
C GLY A 123 16.32 6.23 9.69
N PHE A 124 15.47 7.24 9.98
CA PHE A 124 14.12 6.99 10.51
C PHE A 124 13.29 6.13 9.56
N VAL A 125 13.30 6.45 8.26
CA VAL A 125 12.54 5.67 7.26
C VAL A 125 12.90 4.19 7.30
N LEU A 126 14.18 3.85 7.32
CA LEU A 126 14.60 2.45 7.30
C LEU A 126 14.27 1.70 8.59
N VAL A 127 14.60 2.29 9.75
CA VAL A 127 14.36 1.64 11.05
C VAL A 127 12.85 1.52 11.32
N PHE A 128 12.08 2.58 11.05
CA PHE A 128 10.63 2.55 11.21
C PHE A 128 9.99 1.50 10.29
N SER A 129 10.31 1.51 9.00
CA SER A 129 9.70 0.58 8.03
C SER A 129 10.01 -0.88 8.36
N GLY A 130 11.25 -1.18 8.79
CA GLY A 130 11.65 -2.53 9.19
C GLY A 130 10.89 -3.03 10.42
N LEU A 131 10.84 -2.23 11.48
CA LEU A 131 10.12 -2.58 12.69
C LEU A 131 8.59 -2.61 12.45
N TRP A 132 8.06 -1.69 11.67
CA TRP A 132 6.64 -1.62 11.37
C TRP A 132 6.18 -2.83 10.54
N MET A 133 6.99 -3.27 9.57
CA MET A 133 6.69 -4.49 8.81
C MET A 133 6.62 -5.72 9.73
N LEU A 134 7.54 -5.87 10.67
CA LEU A 134 7.57 -7.02 11.58
C LEU A 134 6.51 -6.95 12.69
N LEU A 135 6.24 -5.75 13.22
CA LEU A 135 5.41 -5.58 14.41
C LEU A 135 3.99 -5.08 14.10
N CYS A 136 3.70 -4.65 12.87
CA CYS A 136 2.37 -4.23 12.46
C CYS A 136 1.88 -5.06 11.28
N TYR A 137 2.57 -4.97 10.14
CA TYR A 137 2.13 -5.60 8.90
C TYR A 137 2.04 -7.13 8.99
N ALA A 138 3.12 -7.81 9.36
CA ALA A 138 3.17 -9.28 9.38
C ALA A 138 2.16 -9.91 10.36
N PRO A 139 1.94 -9.38 11.59
CA PRO A 139 0.83 -9.84 12.45
C PRO A 139 -0.55 -9.64 11.82
N VAL A 140 -0.83 -8.50 11.18
CA VAL A 140 -2.11 -8.26 10.51
C VAL A 140 -2.32 -9.21 9.33
N VAL A 141 -1.27 -9.50 8.55
CA VAL A 141 -1.31 -10.57 7.53
C VAL A 141 -1.72 -11.90 8.15
N HIS A 142 -1.11 -12.28 9.28
CA HIS A 142 -1.46 -13.52 9.97
C HIS A 142 -2.93 -13.53 10.40
N TRP A 143 -3.42 -12.44 10.96
CA TRP A 143 -4.79 -12.35 11.47
C TRP A 143 -5.85 -12.60 10.41
N ILE A 144 -5.62 -12.13 9.16
CA ILE A 144 -6.61 -12.17 8.08
C ILE A 144 -6.30 -13.27 7.06
N TRP A 145 -5.04 -13.41 6.63
CA TRP A 145 -4.65 -14.34 5.57
C TRP A 145 -3.91 -15.59 6.06
N GLY A 146 -3.27 -15.50 7.23
CA GLY A 146 -2.46 -16.58 7.81
C GLY A 146 -3.24 -17.55 8.70
N GLY A 147 -4.58 -17.49 8.72
CA GLY A 147 -5.41 -18.34 9.56
C GLY A 147 -5.52 -17.86 11.01
N GLY A 148 -5.24 -16.57 11.27
CA GLY A 148 -5.37 -15.97 12.60
C GLY A 148 -6.82 -15.67 13.01
N PHE A 149 -6.99 -14.94 14.11
CA PHE A 149 -8.29 -14.79 14.78
C PHE A 149 -9.33 -13.95 14.04
N LEU A 150 -8.95 -13.24 12.95
CA LEU A 150 -9.88 -12.53 12.06
C LEU A 150 -10.23 -13.32 10.79
N ALA A 151 -9.55 -14.44 10.53
CA ALA A 151 -9.81 -15.30 9.38
C ALA A 151 -11.12 -16.10 9.55
N ASP A 152 -11.45 -16.92 8.54
CA ASP A 152 -12.57 -17.86 8.58
C ASP A 152 -12.42 -18.80 9.78
N GLY A 153 -13.51 -19.00 10.53
CA GLY A 153 -13.50 -19.75 11.78
C GLY A 153 -12.98 -19.00 13.00
N GLY A 154 -12.57 -17.73 12.85
CA GLY A 154 -12.11 -16.87 13.94
C GLY A 154 -13.23 -16.23 14.75
N ILE A 155 -12.96 -15.06 15.35
CA ILE A 155 -13.92 -14.39 16.28
C ILE A 155 -15.22 -13.93 15.61
N PHE A 156 -15.27 -13.85 14.29
CA PHE A 156 -16.46 -13.48 13.53
C PHE A 156 -17.24 -14.67 12.96
N GLY A 157 -16.88 -15.90 13.35
CA GLY A 157 -17.54 -17.13 12.94
C GLY A 157 -17.02 -17.72 11.63
N ASP A 158 -17.82 -18.61 11.01
CA ASP A 158 -17.42 -19.38 9.84
C ASP A 158 -17.02 -18.50 8.64
N THR A 159 -17.69 -17.34 8.50
CA THR A 159 -17.31 -16.33 7.52
C THR A 159 -16.56 -15.22 8.24
N GLY A 160 -15.25 -15.31 8.24
CA GLY A 160 -14.36 -14.30 8.81
C GLY A 160 -14.29 -13.00 8.00
N THR A 161 -13.23 -12.25 8.21
CA THR A 161 -12.99 -11.02 7.46
C THR A 161 -12.64 -11.33 6.01
N ARG A 162 -13.35 -10.69 5.09
CA ARG A 162 -13.03 -10.72 3.67
C ARG A 162 -12.11 -9.56 3.32
N ASP A 163 -10.92 -9.86 2.87
CA ASP A 163 -9.94 -8.91 2.32
C ASP A 163 -9.12 -9.63 1.25
N PHE A 164 -9.55 -9.51 -0.01
CA PHE A 164 -9.02 -10.34 -1.10
C PHE A 164 -7.54 -10.07 -1.38
N ALA A 165 -7.16 -8.80 -1.43
CA ALA A 165 -5.81 -8.43 -1.80
C ALA A 165 -5.20 -7.31 -0.94
N GLY A 166 -5.85 -6.85 0.15
CA GLY A 166 -5.21 -5.95 1.10
C GLY A 166 -5.87 -4.59 1.29
N GLY A 167 -7.19 -4.49 1.27
CA GLY A 167 -7.89 -3.27 1.67
C GLY A 167 -7.64 -2.91 3.13
N ILE A 168 -7.65 -3.90 4.01
CA ILE A 168 -7.27 -3.78 5.42
C ILE A 168 -5.76 -3.95 5.56
N VAL A 169 -5.25 -5.11 5.13
CA VAL A 169 -3.85 -5.54 5.37
C VAL A 169 -2.83 -4.56 4.80
N VAL A 170 -3.10 -3.95 3.64
CA VAL A 170 -2.19 -3.03 2.94
C VAL A 170 -2.65 -1.58 3.08
N HIS A 171 -3.86 -1.28 2.58
CA HIS A 171 -4.27 0.11 2.36
C HIS A 171 -4.68 0.83 3.64
N GLU A 172 -5.46 0.21 4.51
CA GLU A 172 -5.83 0.78 5.79
C GLU A 172 -4.60 0.95 6.69
N THR A 173 -3.79 -0.11 6.82
CA THR A 173 -2.61 -0.07 7.70
C THR A 173 -1.58 0.98 7.24
N ALA A 174 -1.23 0.99 5.95
CA ALA A 174 -0.30 1.98 5.40
C ALA A 174 -0.87 3.39 5.48
N GLY A 175 -2.16 3.57 5.16
CA GLY A 175 -2.83 4.86 5.23
C GLY A 175 -2.85 5.45 6.63
N LEU A 176 -3.22 4.68 7.64
CA LEU A 176 -3.22 5.11 9.04
C LEU A 176 -1.81 5.43 9.55
N ALA A 177 -0.82 4.58 9.26
CA ALA A 177 0.56 4.85 9.63
C ALA A 177 1.08 6.15 8.96
N ALA A 178 0.76 6.36 7.69
CA ALA A 178 1.09 7.57 6.93
C ALA A 178 0.52 8.83 7.58
N LEU A 179 -0.78 8.81 7.92
CA LEU A 179 -1.45 9.93 8.57
C LEU A 179 -0.80 10.27 9.92
N LEU A 180 -0.50 9.26 10.73
CA LEU A 180 0.13 9.45 12.03
C LEU A 180 1.53 10.02 11.90
N ILE A 181 2.37 9.49 10.99
CA ILE A 181 3.70 10.07 10.75
C ILE A 181 3.58 11.52 10.28
N ALA A 182 2.66 11.83 9.37
CA ALA A 182 2.44 13.20 8.91
C ALA A 182 2.07 14.16 10.06
N ILE A 183 1.26 13.70 11.02
CA ILE A 183 0.89 14.47 12.21
C ILE A 183 2.11 14.72 13.13
N PHE A 184 2.88 13.68 13.45
CA PHE A 184 4.05 13.79 14.33
C PHE A 184 5.19 14.60 13.71
N LEU A 185 5.39 14.46 12.41
CA LEU A 185 6.44 15.15 11.65
C LEU A 185 6.12 16.64 11.47
N GLY A 186 4.83 16.97 11.42
CA GLY A 186 4.33 18.32 11.16
C GLY A 186 4.49 18.75 9.69
N PRO A 187 4.03 19.96 9.36
CA PRO A 187 3.98 20.42 7.97
C PRO A 187 5.35 20.76 7.40
N ARG A 188 5.50 20.61 6.08
CA ARG A 188 6.63 21.14 5.32
C ARG A 188 6.68 22.66 5.42
N LYS A 189 7.88 23.20 5.35
CA LYS A 189 8.09 24.67 5.31
C LYS A 189 7.41 25.27 4.07
N ASN A 190 7.46 24.58 2.94
CA ASN A 190 6.86 25.05 1.69
C ASN A 190 5.89 23.99 1.14
N ARG A 191 4.58 24.21 1.36
CA ARG A 191 3.51 23.29 0.97
C ARG A 191 2.99 23.50 -0.46
N SER A 192 3.16 24.69 -1.01
CA SER A 192 2.53 25.13 -2.27
C SER A 192 3.47 24.99 -3.46
N VAL A 193 4.12 23.84 -3.61
CA VAL A 193 4.99 23.57 -4.75
C VAL A 193 4.28 22.60 -5.69
N PRO A 194 4.11 22.96 -6.98
CA PRO A 194 3.53 22.05 -7.95
C PRO A 194 4.46 20.83 -8.17
N PRO A 195 3.90 19.69 -8.62
CA PRO A 195 4.68 18.55 -9.06
C PRO A 195 5.74 18.97 -10.08
N HIS A 196 6.99 18.54 -9.88
CA HIS A 196 8.05 18.95 -10.81
C HIS A 196 7.96 18.24 -12.16
N ASN A 197 7.41 17.02 -12.20
CA ASN A 197 7.32 16.24 -13.43
C ASN A 197 6.00 15.42 -13.51
N PRO A 198 4.90 16.04 -13.97
CA PRO A 198 3.63 15.34 -14.18
C PRO A 198 3.73 14.16 -15.16
N GLY A 199 4.70 14.15 -16.07
CA GLY A 199 4.98 13.03 -16.97
C GLY A 199 5.45 11.79 -16.20
N TYR A 200 6.34 11.95 -15.23
CA TYR A 200 6.76 10.85 -14.34
C TYR A 200 5.57 10.34 -13.49
N VAL A 201 4.72 11.24 -13.01
CA VAL A 201 3.50 10.86 -12.27
C VAL A 201 2.61 9.97 -13.13
N MET A 202 2.38 10.34 -14.39
CA MET A 202 1.56 9.55 -15.32
C MET A 202 2.20 8.20 -15.64
N ILE A 203 3.50 8.16 -15.94
CA ILE A 203 4.22 6.91 -16.24
C ILE A 203 4.17 5.99 -15.03
N GLY A 204 4.48 6.51 -13.83
CA GLY A 204 4.41 5.75 -12.59
C GLY A 204 3.00 5.22 -12.30
N ALA A 205 1.96 6.03 -12.49
CA ALA A 205 0.58 5.59 -12.34
C ALA A 205 0.20 4.50 -13.33
N GLY A 206 0.66 4.56 -14.58
CA GLY A 206 0.46 3.51 -15.57
C GLY A 206 1.15 2.20 -15.18
N MET A 207 2.37 2.26 -14.65
CA MET A 207 3.09 1.10 -14.12
C MET A 207 2.39 0.51 -12.89
N LEU A 208 1.86 1.35 -11.99
CA LEU A 208 1.03 0.92 -10.87
C LEU A 208 -0.24 0.21 -11.35
N TRP A 209 -0.93 0.76 -12.35
CA TRP A 209 -2.15 0.16 -12.89
C TRP A 209 -1.90 -1.25 -13.46
N VAL A 210 -0.90 -1.39 -14.33
CA VAL A 210 -0.55 -2.70 -14.92
C VAL A 210 -0.09 -3.68 -13.85
N GLY A 211 0.75 -3.25 -12.91
CA GLY A 211 1.21 -4.08 -11.80
C GLY A 211 0.08 -4.55 -10.88
N TRP A 212 -0.99 -3.74 -10.76
CA TRP A 212 -2.17 -4.10 -9.96
C TRP A 212 -2.96 -5.28 -10.53
N PHE A 213 -2.78 -5.62 -11.79
CA PHE A 213 -3.31 -6.87 -12.35
C PHE A 213 -2.67 -8.09 -11.69
N GLY A 214 -1.36 -8.03 -11.44
CA GLY A 214 -0.66 -9.02 -10.63
C GLY A 214 -1.05 -8.97 -9.15
N PHE A 215 -1.22 -7.76 -8.61
CA PHE A 215 -1.59 -7.54 -7.22
C PHE A 215 -2.95 -8.19 -6.90
N ASN A 216 -4.01 -7.82 -7.61
CA ASN A 216 -5.36 -8.35 -7.38
C ASN A 216 -5.58 -9.71 -8.06
N GLY A 217 -5.25 -9.85 -9.35
CA GLY A 217 -5.43 -11.11 -10.07
C GLY A 217 -4.54 -12.23 -9.54
N GLY A 218 -3.33 -11.90 -9.06
CA GLY A 218 -2.43 -12.85 -8.40
C GLY A 218 -2.95 -13.32 -7.04
N SER A 219 -3.71 -12.49 -6.32
CA SER A 219 -4.28 -12.85 -5.02
C SER A 219 -5.32 -13.99 -5.07
N GLN A 220 -5.78 -14.36 -6.25
CA GLN A 220 -6.55 -15.59 -6.47
C GLN A 220 -5.72 -16.85 -6.20
N LEU A 221 -4.39 -16.76 -6.28
CA LEU A 221 -3.44 -17.86 -6.13
C LEU A 221 -3.67 -19.04 -7.10
N ALA A 222 -4.46 -18.82 -8.16
CA ALA A 222 -4.79 -19.79 -9.21
C ALA A 222 -4.95 -19.10 -10.56
N ALA A 223 -4.71 -19.83 -11.65
CA ALA A 223 -4.91 -19.39 -13.04
C ALA A 223 -6.29 -19.82 -13.52
N ASP A 224 -7.33 -19.20 -12.99
CA ASP A 224 -8.73 -19.58 -13.23
C ASP A 224 -9.63 -18.38 -13.56
N GLY A 225 -10.95 -18.61 -13.64
CA GLY A 225 -11.95 -17.57 -13.87
C GLY A 225 -11.96 -16.49 -12.77
N GLY A 226 -11.60 -16.83 -11.54
CA GLY A 226 -11.48 -15.88 -10.42
C GLY A 226 -10.37 -14.87 -10.64
N ALA A 227 -9.19 -15.33 -11.08
CA ALA A 227 -8.08 -14.44 -11.44
C ALA A 227 -8.44 -13.50 -12.60
N ALA A 228 -9.10 -14.03 -13.63
CA ALA A 228 -9.58 -13.24 -14.77
C ALA A 228 -10.62 -12.20 -14.34
N MET A 229 -11.55 -12.56 -13.46
CA MET A 229 -12.54 -11.64 -12.91
C MET A 229 -11.87 -10.55 -12.06
N ALA A 230 -10.98 -10.91 -11.13
CA ALA A 230 -10.27 -9.97 -10.28
C ALA A 230 -9.47 -8.94 -11.09
N LEU A 231 -8.78 -9.37 -12.15
CA LEU A 231 -8.08 -8.49 -13.09
C LEU A 231 -9.08 -7.53 -13.79
N THR A 232 -10.20 -8.07 -14.29
CA THR A 232 -11.18 -7.30 -15.04
C THR A 232 -11.86 -6.23 -14.18
N VAL A 233 -12.33 -6.58 -12.98
CA VAL A 233 -12.97 -5.63 -12.06
C VAL A 233 -12.00 -4.58 -11.55
N THR A 234 -10.72 -4.94 -11.38
CA THR A 234 -9.65 -4.00 -11.05
C THR A 234 -9.51 -2.92 -12.13
N HIS A 235 -9.47 -3.32 -13.41
CA HIS A 235 -9.40 -2.39 -14.52
C HIS A 235 -10.64 -1.48 -14.60
N ILE A 236 -11.84 -2.04 -14.46
CA ILE A 236 -13.09 -1.27 -14.52
C ILE A 236 -13.14 -0.21 -13.42
N SER A 237 -12.82 -0.58 -12.18
CA SER A 237 -12.81 0.36 -11.06
C SER A 237 -11.81 1.49 -11.26
N ALA A 238 -10.59 1.17 -11.69
CA ALA A 238 -9.55 2.16 -11.98
C ALA A 238 -9.98 3.16 -13.06
N ALA A 239 -10.49 2.65 -14.19
CA ALA A 239 -10.95 3.47 -15.30
C ALA A 239 -12.11 4.38 -14.89
N THR A 240 -13.08 3.84 -14.16
CA THR A 240 -14.24 4.61 -13.69
C THR A 240 -13.84 5.69 -12.69
N ALA A 241 -13.00 5.36 -11.72
CA ALA A 241 -12.52 6.33 -10.73
C ALA A 241 -11.69 7.45 -11.37
N SER A 242 -10.89 7.15 -12.40
CA SER A 242 -10.17 8.16 -13.18
C SER A 242 -11.12 9.19 -13.78
N LEU A 243 -12.19 8.72 -14.42
CA LEU A 243 -13.19 9.58 -15.07
C LEU A 243 -14.01 10.38 -14.07
N THR A 244 -14.44 9.75 -12.98
CA THR A 244 -15.25 10.43 -11.95
C THR A 244 -14.42 11.45 -11.17
N TRP A 245 -13.14 11.18 -10.86
CA TRP A 245 -12.22 12.15 -10.28
C TRP A 245 -12.06 13.37 -11.18
N ALA A 246 -11.75 13.15 -12.47
CA ALA A 246 -11.56 14.24 -13.43
C ALA A 246 -12.84 15.07 -13.64
N ALA A 247 -14.01 14.41 -13.68
CA ALA A 247 -15.30 15.09 -13.80
C ALA A 247 -15.60 15.93 -12.57
N TRP A 248 -15.36 15.39 -11.35
CA TRP A 248 -15.58 16.08 -10.11
C TRP A 248 -14.62 17.26 -9.92
N GLU A 249 -13.34 17.09 -10.27
CA GLU A 249 -12.34 18.15 -10.27
C GLU A 249 -12.75 19.28 -11.22
N LYS A 250 -13.19 18.95 -12.44
CA LYS A 250 -13.70 19.94 -13.40
C LYS A 250 -14.94 20.67 -12.88
N PHE A 251 -15.84 19.95 -12.23
CA PHE A 251 -17.05 20.55 -11.63
C PHE A 251 -16.69 21.53 -10.52
N LYS A 252 -15.79 21.17 -9.60
CA LYS A 252 -15.42 22.03 -8.45
C LYS A 252 -14.48 23.17 -8.80
N TYR A 253 -13.52 22.94 -9.71
CA TYR A 253 -12.41 23.87 -9.98
C TYR A 253 -12.35 24.37 -11.41
N GLY A 254 -13.28 23.97 -12.26
CA GLY A 254 -13.40 24.41 -13.65
C GLY A 254 -12.49 23.70 -14.64
N LYS A 255 -11.49 22.94 -14.19
CA LYS A 255 -10.55 22.18 -15.03
C LYS A 255 -10.21 20.86 -14.39
N ALA A 256 -10.02 19.82 -15.23
CA ALA A 256 -9.41 18.56 -14.81
C ALA A 256 -7.89 18.62 -15.05
N SER A 257 -7.12 18.00 -14.17
CA SER A 257 -5.65 17.94 -14.27
C SER A 257 -5.17 16.52 -14.60
N LEU A 258 -3.95 16.41 -15.20
CA LEU A 258 -3.32 15.12 -15.42
C LEU A 258 -3.03 14.42 -14.09
N VAL A 259 -2.53 15.14 -13.10
CA VAL A 259 -2.26 14.59 -11.77
C VAL A 259 -3.56 14.11 -11.11
N GLY A 260 -4.65 14.88 -11.25
CA GLY A 260 -5.97 14.51 -10.73
C GLY A 260 -6.48 13.20 -11.32
N ILE A 261 -6.51 13.07 -12.64
CA ILE A 261 -7.04 11.86 -13.29
C ILE A 261 -6.23 10.60 -12.93
N VAL A 262 -4.89 10.68 -12.87
CA VAL A 262 -4.06 9.53 -12.48
C VAL A 262 -4.14 9.23 -10.98
N THR A 263 -4.35 10.22 -10.11
CA THR A 263 -4.64 9.99 -8.69
C THR A 263 -5.99 9.28 -8.52
N GLY A 264 -6.99 9.67 -9.33
CA GLY A 264 -8.27 8.96 -9.41
C GLY A 264 -8.10 7.49 -9.82
N THR A 265 -7.16 7.20 -10.75
CA THR A 265 -6.80 5.82 -11.09
C THR A 265 -6.36 5.04 -9.85
N ILE A 266 -5.43 5.58 -9.07
CA ILE A 266 -4.93 4.92 -7.85
C ILE A 266 -6.04 4.77 -6.80
N ALA A 267 -6.91 5.77 -6.66
CA ALA A 267 -8.06 5.68 -5.75
C ALA A 267 -9.00 4.51 -6.12
N GLY A 268 -9.29 4.33 -7.41
CA GLY A 268 -10.07 3.19 -7.91
C GLY A 268 -9.39 1.84 -7.68
N LEU A 269 -8.08 1.77 -7.90
CA LEU A 269 -7.26 0.58 -7.67
C LEU A 269 -7.23 0.19 -6.18
N ALA A 270 -6.99 1.14 -5.30
CA ALA A 270 -6.96 0.89 -3.86
C ALA A 270 -8.34 0.48 -3.32
N SER A 271 -9.42 1.12 -3.81
CA SER A 271 -10.77 0.85 -3.34
C SER A 271 -11.34 -0.49 -3.81
N ILE A 272 -10.96 -0.97 -5.01
CA ILE A 272 -11.41 -2.28 -5.49
C ILE A 272 -10.63 -3.44 -4.83
N THR A 273 -9.41 -3.18 -4.34
CA THR A 273 -8.47 -4.20 -3.87
C THR A 273 -9.07 -5.20 -2.88
N PRO A 274 -9.77 -4.81 -1.80
CA PRO A 274 -10.36 -5.78 -0.87
C PRO A 274 -11.48 -6.60 -1.50
N ALA A 275 -12.18 -6.05 -2.49
CA ALA A 275 -13.39 -6.61 -3.06
C ALA A 275 -13.16 -7.37 -4.38
N SER A 276 -11.99 -7.27 -4.99
CA SER A 276 -11.75 -7.70 -6.38
C SER A 276 -11.98 -9.18 -6.66
N GLY A 277 -11.90 -10.05 -5.65
CA GLY A 277 -12.23 -11.48 -5.76
C GLY A 277 -13.71 -11.82 -5.52
N PHE A 278 -14.54 -10.83 -5.18
CA PHE A 278 -15.90 -11.07 -4.69
C PHE A 278 -16.99 -10.36 -5.51
N VAL A 279 -16.64 -9.32 -6.26
CA VAL A 279 -17.60 -8.44 -6.92
C VAL A 279 -17.68 -8.66 -8.42
N SER A 280 -18.83 -8.33 -8.97
CA SER A 280 -19.12 -8.32 -10.42
C SER A 280 -18.60 -7.03 -11.09
N PRO A 281 -18.51 -6.98 -12.45
CA PRO A 281 -18.11 -5.79 -13.18
C PRO A 281 -18.97 -4.54 -12.91
N ILE A 282 -20.29 -4.70 -12.69
CA ILE A 282 -21.18 -3.58 -12.38
C ILE A 282 -20.91 -3.04 -10.96
N GLU A 283 -20.63 -3.90 -9.99
CA GLU A 283 -20.27 -3.51 -8.64
C GLU A 283 -18.91 -2.80 -8.62
N ALA A 284 -17.94 -3.27 -9.42
CA ALA A 284 -16.66 -2.61 -9.60
C ALA A 284 -16.78 -1.21 -10.21
N LEU A 285 -17.70 -1.02 -11.18
CA LEU A 285 -18.02 0.29 -11.73
C LEU A 285 -18.58 1.21 -10.64
N ILE A 286 -19.47 0.73 -9.78
CA ILE A 286 -20.02 1.50 -8.66
C ILE A 286 -18.91 1.86 -7.66
N ILE A 287 -18.06 0.91 -7.28
CA ILE A 287 -16.91 1.18 -6.39
C ILE A 287 -16.02 2.27 -6.98
N GLY A 288 -15.61 2.14 -8.25
CA GLY A 288 -14.77 3.13 -8.91
C GLY A 288 -15.41 4.51 -8.99
N ALA A 289 -16.70 4.57 -9.33
CA ALA A 289 -17.44 5.84 -9.43
C ALA A 289 -17.47 6.59 -8.09
N ILE A 290 -17.73 5.89 -7.00
CA ILE A 290 -17.77 6.48 -5.66
C ILE A 290 -16.34 6.81 -5.19
N ALA A 291 -15.37 5.93 -5.40
CA ALA A 291 -13.98 6.11 -4.97
C ALA A 291 -13.36 7.39 -5.55
N GLY A 292 -13.59 7.69 -6.82
CA GLY A 292 -13.07 8.90 -7.47
C GLY A 292 -13.52 10.19 -6.80
N VAL A 293 -14.76 10.24 -6.32
CA VAL A 293 -15.29 11.40 -5.58
C VAL A 293 -14.88 11.36 -4.11
N LEU A 294 -15.07 10.23 -3.45
CA LEU A 294 -14.83 10.06 -2.02
C LEU A 294 -13.37 10.37 -1.64
N CYS A 295 -12.42 9.78 -2.35
CA CYS A 295 -11.00 10.00 -2.07
C CYS A 295 -10.58 11.45 -2.37
N GLN A 296 -11.13 12.08 -3.41
CA GLN A 296 -10.86 13.49 -3.69
C GLN A 296 -11.39 14.40 -2.57
N GLU A 297 -12.59 14.12 -2.03
CA GLU A 297 -13.11 14.90 -0.88
C GLU A 297 -12.31 14.60 0.39
N ALA A 298 -11.81 13.37 0.57
CA ALA A 298 -10.92 13.05 1.67
C ALA A 298 -9.59 13.83 1.57
N VAL A 299 -9.01 13.99 0.37
CA VAL A 299 -7.85 14.87 0.14
C VAL A 299 -8.15 16.30 0.59
N ASN A 300 -9.30 16.84 0.18
CA ASN A 300 -9.72 18.18 0.57
C ASN A 300 -9.89 18.31 2.10
N LEU A 301 -10.51 17.32 2.73
CA LEU A 301 -10.71 17.30 4.18
C LEU A 301 -9.36 17.29 4.93
N ILE A 302 -8.46 16.39 4.58
CA ILE A 302 -7.15 16.25 5.24
C ILE A 302 -6.29 17.50 5.05
N ARG A 303 -6.14 17.97 3.81
CA ARG A 303 -5.27 19.12 3.50
C ARG A 303 -5.83 20.45 3.94
N ASN A 304 -7.11 20.73 3.65
CA ASN A 304 -7.68 22.07 3.73
C ASN A 304 -8.43 22.29 5.04
N THR A 305 -9.12 21.28 5.59
CA THR A 305 -9.89 21.39 6.83
C THR A 305 -9.06 21.02 8.04
N LEU A 306 -8.46 19.81 8.03
CA LEU A 306 -7.65 19.34 9.14
C LEU A 306 -6.23 19.91 9.10
N LYS A 307 -5.78 20.44 7.95
CA LYS A 307 -4.46 21.06 7.73
C LYS A 307 -3.29 20.12 8.01
N ILE A 308 -3.51 18.83 7.85
CA ILE A 308 -2.47 17.79 7.97
C ILE A 308 -1.71 17.72 6.64
N ASP A 309 -0.38 17.76 6.69
CA ASP A 309 0.48 17.66 5.52
C ASP A 309 0.84 16.19 5.23
N ASP A 310 -0.18 15.39 4.87
CA ASP A 310 -0.01 14.12 4.20
C ASP A 310 0.38 14.45 2.74
N THR A 311 1.69 14.45 2.48
CA THR A 311 2.27 15.14 1.33
C THR A 311 1.70 14.70 -0.01
N LEU A 312 1.54 13.39 -0.20
CA LEU A 312 1.06 12.79 -1.45
C LEU A 312 -0.29 12.06 -1.25
N ASP A 313 -1.07 12.48 -0.26
CA ASP A 313 -2.44 12.04 0.00
C ASP A 313 -2.61 10.54 0.29
N VAL A 314 -1.61 9.93 0.94
CA VAL A 314 -1.58 8.49 1.20
C VAL A 314 -2.78 8.01 2.00
N PHE A 315 -3.15 8.71 3.08
CA PHE A 315 -4.31 8.34 3.88
C PHE A 315 -5.62 8.51 3.10
N ALA A 316 -5.76 9.63 2.37
CA ALA A 316 -6.98 9.91 1.63
C ALA A 316 -7.23 8.90 0.50
N VAL A 317 -6.17 8.43 -0.18
CA VAL A 317 -6.27 7.51 -1.31
C VAL A 317 -6.28 6.06 -0.83
N HIS A 318 -5.30 5.66 0.00
CA HIS A 318 -5.16 4.28 0.44
C HIS A 318 -5.99 3.98 1.69
N GLY A 319 -5.88 4.78 2.76
CA GLY A 319 -6.63 4.56 3.99
C GLY A 319 -8.14 4.62 3.76
N VAL A 320 -8.63 5.75 3.24
CA VAL A 320 -10.06 5.93 2.98
C VAL A 320 -10.53 4.99 1.87
N GLY A 321 -9.76 4.83 0.78
CA GLY A 321 -10.11 3.92 -0.31
C GLY A 321 -10.19 2.46 0.13
N GLY A 322 -9.22 1.97 0.92
CA GLY A 322 -9.22 0.60 1.45
C GLY A 322 -10.37 0.34 2.42
N ILE A 323 -10.63 1.26 3.35
CA ILE A 323 -11.77 1.19 4.26
C ILE A 323 -13.09 1.15 3.48
N PHE A 324 -13.26 2.07 2.53
CA PHE A 324 -14.46 2.12 1.68
C PHE A 324 -14.66 0.81 0.91
N GLY A 325 -13.63 0.30 0.22
CA GLY A 325 -13.72 -0.95 -0.52
C GLY A 325 -14.05 -2.16 0.35
N THR A 326 -13.50 -2.21 1.57
CA THR A 326 -13.81 -3.25 2.56
C THR A 326 -15.28 -3.21 2.99
N LEU A 327 -15.84 -2.03 3.21
CA LEU A 327 -17.26 -1.86 3.54
C LEU A 327 -18.17 -2.25 2.37
N MET A 328 -17.74 -2.04 1.12
CA MET A 328 -18.52 -2.42 -0.06
C MET A 328 -18.67 -3.94 -0.20
N ILE A 329 -17.76 -4.75 0.34
CA ILE A 329 -17.93 -6.22 0.40
C ILE A 329 -19.21 -6.59 1.17
N ALA A 330 -19.40 -5.99 2.34
CA ALA A 330 -20.61 -6.20 3.14
C ALA A 330 -21.85 -5.60 2.47
N ALA A 331 -21.72 -4.42 1.85
CA ALA A 331 -22.82 -3.75 1.15
C ALA A 331 -23.35 -4.56 -0.03
N PHE A 332 -22.48 -5.31 -0.72
CA PHE A 332 -22.89 -6.23 -1.81
C PHE A 332 -23.19 -7.65 -1.33
N GLY A 333 -23.26 -7.89 -0.02
CA GLY A 333 -23.62 -9.19 0.54
C GLY A 333 -22.55 -10.28 0.41
N GLN A 334 -21.30 -9.91 0.12
CA GLN A 334 -20.17 -10.83 -0.05
C GLN A 334 -19.41 -11.09 1.26
N GLY A 335 -19.79 -10.42 2.33
CA GLY A 335 -19.27 -10.55 3.68
C GLY A 335 -20.27 -10.01 4.69
N THR A 336 -19.98 -10.21 5.99
CA THR A 336 -20.85 -9.69 7.06
C THR A 336 -20.40 -8.30 7.51
N TRP A 337 -21.34 -7.43 7.83
CA TRP A 337 -21.04 -6.11 8.39
C TRP A 337 -20.22 -6.22 9.68
N THR A 338 -20.54 -7.21 10.54
CA THR A 338 -19.84 -7.42 11.81
C THR A 338 -18.37 -7.75 11.58
N ALA A 339 -18.04 -8.64 10.62
CA ALA A 339 -16.67 -9.01 10.32
C ALA A 339 -15.90 -7.84 9.68
N GLN A 340 -16.50 -7.18 8.66
CA GLN A 340 -15.79 -6.11 7.94
C GLN A 340 -15.55 -4.89 8.84
N VAL A 341 -16.57 -4.39 9.52
CA VAL A 341 -16.45 -3.25 10.44
C VAL A 341 -15.60 -3.59 11.66
N GLY A 342 -15.80 -4.80 12.22
CA GLY A 342 -15.01 -5.26 13.37
C GLY A 342 -13.52 -5.36 13.05
N ALA A 343 -13.17 -5.92 11.90
CA ALA A 343 -11.77 -6.02 11.46
C ALA A 343 -11.14 -4.64 11.22
N LEU A 344 -11.85 -3.73 10.53
CA LEU A 344 -11.39 -2.35 10.33
C LEU A 344 -11.09 -1.66 11.67
N ILE A 345 -11.97 -1.79 12.65
CA ILE A 345 -11.77 -1.17 13.98
C ILE A 345 -10.57 -1.82 14.70
N ILE A 346 -10.50 -3.15 14.74
CA ILE A 346 -9.43 -3.88 15.46
C ILE A 346 -8.07 -3.57 14.83
N VAL A 347 -7.96 -3.71 13.51
CA VAL A 347 -6.70 -3.46 12.78
C VAL A 347 -6.34 -1.98 12.81
N GLY A 348 -7.33 -1.09 12.68
CA GLY A 348 -7.12 0.35 12.76
C GLY A 348 -6.56 0.79 14.12
N ILE A 349 -7.14 0.31 15.23
CA ILE A 349 -6.63 0.60 16.59
C ILE A 349 -5.22 0.02 16.76
N TYR A 350 -5.01 -1.23 16.38
CA TYR A 350 -3.70 -1.87 16.49
C TYR A 350 -2.63 -1.11 15.70
N THR A 351 -2.91 -0.80 14.44
CA THR A 351 -2.01 -0.06 13.56
C THR A 351 -1.68 1.32 14.15
N ALA A 352 -2.69 2.01 14.68
CA ALA A 352 -2.50 3.31 15.30
C ALA A 352 -1.59 3.23 16.53
N VAL A 353 -1.84 2.28 17.44
CA VAL A 353 -1.05 2.09 18.66
C VAL A 353 0.40 1.72 18.31
N VAL A 354 0.61 0.72 17.46
CA VAL A 354 1.96 0.27 17.09
C VAL A 354 2.70 1.39 16.36
N SER A 355 2.07 2.08 15.41
CA SER A 355 2.70 3.17 14.69
C SER A 355 3.13 4.32 15.60
N VAL A 356 2.26 4.74 16.55
CA VAL A 356 2.61 5.80 17.51
C VAL A 356 3.77 5.40 18.42
N VAL A 357 3.76 4.15 18.89
CA VAL A 357 4.88 3.63 19.72
C VAL A 357 6.17 3.63 18.92
N LEU A 358 6.13 3.09 17.69
CA LEU A 358 7.31 3.03 16.82
C LEU A 358 7.82 4.43 16.42
N ILE A 359 6.93 5.38 16.11
CA ILE A 359 7.34 6.76 15.82
C ILE A 359 8.14 7.32 17.01
N LYS A 360 7.65 7.16 18.24
CA LYS A 360 8.34 7.67 19.45
C LYS A 360 9.66 6.95 19.71
N VAL A 361 9.68 5.62 19.64
CA VAL A 361 10.87 4.80 19.91
C VAL A 361 11.96 5.08 18.87
N VAL A 362 11.60 5.06 17.59
CA VAL A 362 12.56 5.28 16.50
C VAL A 362 13.06 6.74 16.49
N SER A 363 12.20 7.70 16.81
CA SER A 363 12.61 9.12 16.93
C SER A 363 13.61 9.38 18.07
N ALA A 364 13.66 8.50 19.07
CA ALA A 364 14.67 8.57 20.13
C ALA A 364 16.06 8.04 19.69
N ILE A 365 16.11 7.28 18.59
CA ILE A 365 17.33 6.66 18.05
C ILE A 365 17.83 7.41 16.82
N THR A 366 16.92 7.81 15.94
CA THR A 366 17.23 8.51 14.68
C THR A 366 16.33 9.74 14.53
N PRO A 367 16.82 10.86 13.97
CA PRO A 367 15.98 12.04 13.77
C PRO A 367 14.77 11.75 12.88
N LEU A 368 13.57 12.06 13.38
CA LEU A 368 12.33 11.93 12.61
C LEU A 368 12.35 12.92 11.43
N ARG A 369 12.77 14.17 11.67
CA ARG A 369 12.79 15.23 10.67
C ARG A 369 14.22 15.71 10.46
N VAL A 370 14.55 16.00 9.20
CA VAL A 370 15.81 16.68 8.85
C VAL A 370 15.80 18.13 9.37
N ASP A 371 16.96 18.73 9.47
CA ASP A 371 17.06 20.16 9.81
C ASP A 371 16.47 21.07 8.72
N LEU A 372 16.24 22.32 9.07
CA LEU A 372 15.58 23.27 8.19
C LEU A 372 16.41 23.63 6.95
N GLU A 373 17.72 23.59 7.05
CA GLU A 373 18.63 23.86 5.93
C GLU A 373 18.54 22.72 4.91
N THR A 374 18.65 21.48 5.35
CA THR A 374 18.47 20.27 4.53
C THR A 374 17.09 20.25 3.84
N GLU A 375 16.00 20.52 4.57
CA GLU A 375 14.66 20.61 3.99
C GLU A 375 14.56 21.69 2.90
N THR A 376 15.22 22.83 3.12
CA THR A 376 15.20 23.96 2.19
C THR A 376 16.03 23.68 0.94
N ASN A 377 17.25 23.14 1.11
CA ASN A 377 18.18 22.88 0.02
C ASN A 377 17.81 21.66 -0.81
N GLY A 378 17.05 20.72 -0.22
CA GLY A 378 16.64 19.46 -0.84
C GLY A 378 17.46 18.28 -0.35
N LEU A 379 16.80 17.13 -0.24
CA LEU A 379 17.37 15.94 0.38
C LEU A 379 18.32 15.19 -0.56
N ASP A 380 18.17 15.33 -1.88
CA ASP A 380 19.01 14.60 -2.84
C ASP A 380 20.49 14.90 -2.61
N LEU A 381 20.86 16.17 -2.61
CA LEU A 381 22.24 16.57 -2.39
C LEU A 381 22.66 16.47 -0.92
N SER A 382 21.80 16.93 0.00
CA SER A 382 22.17 17.05 1.41
C SER A 382 22.28 15.71 2.14
N VAL A 383 21.48 14.71 1.71
CA VAL A 383 21.41 13.38 2.35
C VAL A 383 22.15 12.32 1.55
N HIS A 384 22.04 12.38 0.20
CA HIS A 384 22.54 11.31 -0.69
C HIS A 384 23.77 11.73 -1.51
N GLY A 385 24.14 13.04 -1.53
CA GLY A 385 25.30 13.54 -2.27
C GLY A 385 25.09 13.54 -3.80
N GLU A 386 23.86 13.40 -4.27
CA GLU A 386 23.53 13.27 -5.70
C GLU A 386 22.52 14.34 -6.14
N ARG A 387 22.40 14.56 -7.42
CA ARG A 387 21.39 15.46 -8.03
C ARG A 387 20.67 14.74 -9.15
N ALA A 388 19.33 14.81 -9.18
CA ALA A 388 18.53 14.28 -10.27
C ALA A 388 18.67 15.12 -11.55
N TYR A 389 18.87 16.45 -11.38
CA TYR A 389 18.96 17.40 -12.48
C TYR A 389 20.09 18.40 -12.22
N ASP A 390 20.80 18.75 -13.29
CA ASP A 390 21.70 19.90 -13.29
C ASP A 390 20.89 21.15 -13.65
N LEU A 391 20.43 21.87 -12.64
CA LEU A 391 19.61 23.08 -12.79
C LEU A 391 20.45 24.33 -13.07
N ASN A 392 21.78 24.20 -13.18
CA ASN A 392 22.72 25.30 -13.42
C ASN A 392 23.33 25.28 -14.83
N SER A 393 22.92 24.35 -15.70
CA SER A 393 23.36 24.26 -17.10
C SER A 393 22.41 24.94 -18.05
#